data_9715045274ff62f2dbea56ffcb7154cd
#
_entry.id   9715045274ff62f2dbea56ffcb7154cd
#
_cell.length_a   1.000
_cell.length_b   1.000
_cell.length_c   1.000
_cell.angle_alpha   90.00
_cell.angle_beta   90.00
_cell.angle_gamma   90.00
#
_symmetry.space_group_name_H-M   'P 1'
#
loop_
_entity.id
_entity.type
_entity.pdbx_description
1 polymer ?
#
loop_
_entity_poly.entity_id
_entity_poly.type
_entity_poly.pdbx_seq_one_letter_code
_entity_poly.pdbx_strand_id
1 'polypeptide(L)'
;MLFFRKIIFYIFTAVYIILCPALILYAFGYLYTPGTVGGVVKTGLISLSTAPDEANVYMSGRKYSKKTPAILRELLPGDYDIKIKLKGYRDWERTVSVKEEKAAVFESILLLPESWEKNISVHGKFSEMIVLPGTNLLILSESDKLGDHMVYDRVKEKSWPLLEAASSLKEHKYLSSFTSDGDPSILVHAAAERGETYFWFHIKEGENTVKDVTRFFPVRPSDVKWTPGHPDYIFSLQDRYLNRLDIKAGSEYPRYIENVKGYGIYKEEIYVLGTDDTFTKMGFDKPGEEIIVKKIDNVSSIFSGEEHYNIKIPEKDLILFIGAGGELLVNKLPYRFADEGVLGIEMYSDNKKVLIWKKDRIGILDLDEERIGSVELEQEPSVNWVYTKGRNIEQCFLIYDDSHVLFLDGKTLFIMPVDGDDDGGVSKVFTLKEKSYVYYSEDTGKVYFVQASGGGLSEAEIVPKESLIHMTILEDQRSEVIRS
;
A
#
# COMPACT_ATOMS: atom_id res chain seq x y z
N MET A 1 19.87 -68.43 32.88
CA MET A 1 18.88 -67.50 32.31
C MET A 1 18.77 -66.14 33.05
N LEU A 2 18.72 -66.11 34.38
CA LEU A 2 18.60 -64.83 35.14
C LEU A 2 19.77 -63.86 34.95
N PHE A 3 21.01 -64.36 34.82
CA PHE A 3 22.20 -63.53 34.62
C PHE A 3 22.20 -62.80 33.25
N PHE A 4 21.80 -63.50 32.20
CA PHE A 4 21.68 -62.97 30.85
C PHE A 4 20.61 -61.85 30.75
N ARG A 5 19.47 -62.00 31.44
CA ARG A 5 18.42 -60.98 31.52
C ARG A 5 18.89 -59.72 32.25
N LYS A 6 19.70 -59.84 33.29
CA LYS A 6 20.26 -58.69 33.98
C LYS A 6 21.27 -57.94 33.11
N ILE A 7 22.13 -58.63 32.35
CA ILE A 7 23.08 -57.98 31.42
C ILE A 7 22.31 -57.23 30.34
N ILE A 8 21.30 -57.80 29.72
CA ILE A 8 20.47 -57.15 28.71
C ILE A 8 19.77 -55.91 29.30
N PHE A 9 19.25 -56.02 30.52
CA PHE A 9 18.63 -54.90 31.20
C PHE A 9 19.59 -53.71 31.43
N TYR A 10 20.81 -53.99 31.90
CA TYR A 10 21.83 -52.94 32.11
C TYR A 10 22.28 -52.32 30.81
N ILE A 11 22.45 -53.09 29.74
CA ILE A 11 22.78 -52.59 28.41
C ILE A 11 21.67 -51.67 27.91
N PHE A 12 20.40 -52.08 28.02
CA PHE A 12 19.26 -51.29 27.60
C PHE A 12 19.14 -49.97 28.39
N THR A 13 19.35 -50.07 29.72
CA THR A 13 19.34 -48.90 30.59
C THR A 13 20.48 -47.95 30.26
N ALA A 14 21.69 -48.42 29.97
CA ALA A 14 22.82 -47.61 29.58
C ALA A 14 22.59 -46.91 28.23
N VAL A 15 22.07 -47.64 27.25
CA VAL A 15 21.68 -47.06 25.94
C VAL A 15 20.62 -46.00 26.11
N TYR A 16 19.60 -46.21 26.95
CA TYR A 16 18.56 -45.23 27.21
C TYR A 16 19.09 -43.95 27.86
N ILE A 17 19.96 -44.09 28.88
CA ILE A 17 20.57 -42.93 29.59
C ILE A 17 21.44 -42.09 28.65
N ILE A 18 22.07 -42.69 27.64
CA ILE A 18 22.94 -41.97 26.68
C ILE A 18 22.09 -41.41 25.52
N LEU A 19 21.20 -42.21 24.96
CA LEU A 19 20.45 -41.86 23.75
C LEU A 19 19.36 -40.84 24.02
N CYS A 20 18.67 -40.92 25.17
CA CYS A 20 17.57 -40.02 25.48
C CYS A 20 18.01 -38.58 25.62
N PRO A 21 19.07 -38.22 26.38
CA PRO A 21 19.59 -36.84 26.41
C PRO A 21 20.11 -36.40 25.05
N ALA A 22 20.77 -37.26 24.27
CA ALA A 22 21.25 -36.93 22.94
C ALA A 22 20.11 -36.59 21.98
N LEU A 23 19.01 -37.36 22.01
CA LEU A 23 17.80 -37.07 21.22
C LEU A 23 17.12 -35.79 21.68
N ILE A 24 17.06 -35.53 22.98
CA ILE A 24 16.49 -34.32 23.53
C ILE A 24 17.31 -33.09 23.07
N LEU A 25 18.63 -33.13 23.19
CA LEU A 25 19.51 -32.08 22.70
C LEU A 25 19.36 -31.86 21.18
N TYR A 26 19.30 -32.91 20.40
CA TYR A 26 19.06 -32.85 18.97
C TYR A 26 17.67 -32.21 18.66
N ALA A 27 16.62 -32.58 19.39
CA ALA A 27 15.30 -32.02 19.24
C ALA A 27 15.24 -30.50 19.57
N PHE A 28 16.10 -30.03 20.47
CA PHE A 28 16.30 -28.62 20.80
C PHE A 28 17.27 -27.90 19.86
N GLY A 29 17.70 -28.51 18.76
CA GLY A 29 18.57 -27.89 17.74
C GLY A 29 20.05 -27.84 18.12
N TYR A 30 20.49 -28.63 19.09
CA TYR A 30 21.92 -28.75 19.41
C TYR A 30 22.59 -29.78 18.49
N LEU A 31 23.67 -29.34 17.84
CA LEU A 31 24.54 -30.22 17.06
C LEU A 31 25.92 -30.35 17.73
N TYR A 32 26.45 -31.57 17.76
CA TYR A 32 27.80 -31.80 18.19
C TYR A 32 28.77 -31.51 17.04
N THR A 33 29.63 -30.51 17.22
CA THR A 33 30.64 -30.11 16.22
C THR A 33 32.04 -30.28 16.80
N PRO A 34 32.78 -31.32 16.39
CA PRO A 34 34.16 -31.54 16.87
C PRO A 34 35.03 -30.33 16.49
N GLY A 35 35.77 -29.77 17.47
CA GLY A 35 36.69 -28.67 17.25
C GLY A 35 36.25 -27.28 17.67
N THR A 36 34.97 -27.09 18.08
CA THR A 36 34.51 -25.85 18.70
C THR A 36 34.70 -25.88 20.21
N VAL A 37 34.91 -24.68 20.80
CA VAL A 37 35.04 -24.54 22.26
C VAL A 37 33.64 -24.88 22.87
N GLY A 38 33.53 -26.05 23.51
CA GLY A 38 32.29 -26.56 24.09
C GLY A 38 31.64 -27.73 23.33
N GLY A 39 32.00 -28.02 22.10
CA GLY A 39 31.58 -29.20 21.33
C GLY A 39 30.11 -29.29 20.95
N VAL A 40 29.23 -28.46 21.51
CA VAL A 40 27.78 -28.42 21.23
C VAL A 40 27.39 -27.01 20.87
N VAL A 41 26.81 -26.84 19.68
CA VAL A 41 26.42 -25.53 19.14
C VAL A 41 24.91 -25.57 18.83
N LYS A 42 24.20 -24.52 19.15
CA LYS A 42 22.80 -24.33 18.75
C LYS A 42 22.73 -23.91 17.29
N THR A 43 21.81 -24.51 16.56
CA THR A 43 21.60 -24.20 15.15
C THR A 43 20.54 -23.13 14.96
N GLY A 44 20.59 -22.47 13.82
CA GLY A 44 19.50 -21.62 13.30
C GLY A 44 18.86 -22.24 12.06
N LEU A 45 17.97 -21.50 11.45
CA LEU A 45 17.33 -21.89 10.20
C LEU A 45 17.14 -20.69 9.27
N ILE A 46 16.95 -20.98 7.97
CA ILE A 46 16.54 -20.01 6.96
C ILE A 46 15.23 -20.48 6.35
N SER A 47 14.21 -19.61 6.37
CA SER A 47 12.93 -19.83 5.67
C SER A 47 12.90 -18.96 4.41
N LEU A 48 12.56 -19.57 3.28
CA LEU A 48 12.53 -18.93 1.97
C LEU A 48 11.20 -19.20 1.29
N SER A 49 10.50 -18.15 0.91
CA SER A 49 9.33 -18.20 0.03
C SER A 49 9.50 -17.22 -1.11
N THR A 50 9.08 -17.58 -2.31
CA THR A 50 9.26 -16.78 -3.53
C THR A 50 7.94 -16.62 -4.29
N ALA A 51 7.83 -15.55 -5.02
CA ALA A 51 6.84 -15.34 -6.07
C ALA A 51 7.57 -15.18 -7.43
N PRO A 52 7.39 -16.10 -8.40
CA PRO A 52 6.65 -17.37 -8.31
C PRO A 52 7.32 -18.42 -7.43
N ASP A 53 6.54 -19.42 -7.02
CA ASP A 53 6.99 -20.58 -6.28
C ASP A 53 7.83 -21.54 -7.14
N GLU A 54 8.22 -22.70 -6.58
CA GLU A 54 8.93 -23.77 -7.26
C GLU A 54 10.35 -23.40 -7.78
N ALA A 55 10.95 -22.36 -7.24
CA ALA A 55 12.31 -21.98 -7.58
C ALA A 55 13.37 -22.87 -6.94
N ASN A 56 14.47 -23.12 -7.66
CA ASN A 56 15.59 -23.91 -7.15
C ASN A 56 16.44 -23.09 -6.17
N VAL A 57 16.71 -23.65 -5.01
CA VAL A 57 17.54 -23.03 -3.96
C VAL A 57 18.95 -23.60 -4.02
N TYR A 58 19.95 -22.72 -3.94
CA TYR A 58 21.37 -23.06 -3.80
C TYR A 58 21.90 -22.40 -2.53
N MET A 59 22.66 -23.13 -1.74
CA MET A 59 23.31 -22.64 -0.54
C MET A 59 24.82 -22.86 -0.67
N SER A 60 25.61 -21.80 -0.58
CA SER A 60 27.07 -21.83 -0.74
C SER A 60 27.51 -22.64 -1.98
N GLY A 61 26.83 -22.39 -3.11
CA GLY A 61 27.08 -23.04 -4.41
C GLY A 61 26.54 -24.47 -4.58
N ARG A 62 25.95 -25.08 -3.54
CA ARG A 62 25.35 -26.42 -3.62
C ARG A 62 23.85 -26.33 -3.75
N LYS A 63 23.27 -27.09 -4.71
CA LYS A 63 21.82 -27.18 -4.88
C LYS A 63 21.17 -27.87 -3.69
N TYR A 64 20.17 -27.22 -3.10
CA TYR A 64 19.32 -27.81 -2.08
C TYR A 64 18.27 -28.76 -2.68
N SER A 65 17.86 -29.77 -1.94
CA SER A 65 16.96 -30.81 -2.46
C SER A 65 15.53 -30.35 -2.66
N LYS A 66 15.09 -29.32 -1.95
CA LYS A 66 13.75 -28.76 -2.04
C LYS A 66 13.78 -27.45 -2.82
N LYS A 67 12.69 -27.15 -3.48
CA LYS A 67 12.40 -25.87 -4.11
C LYS A 67 11.66 -24.95 -3.13
N THR A 68 11.50 -23.67 -3.48
CA THR A 68 10.68 -22.75 -2.71
C THR A 68 9.19 -23.11 -2.77
N PRO A 69 8.42 -22.96 -1.66
CA PRO A 69 8.89 -22.53 -0.34
C PRO A 69 9.74 -23.60 0.36
N ALA A 70 10.84 -23.21 1.01
CA ALA A 70 11.79 -24.10 1.61
C ALA A 70 12.30 -23.60 2.96
N ILE A 71 12.45 -24.56 3.92
CA ILE A 71 13.08 -24.27 5.20
C ILE A 71 14.42 -25.03 5.26
N LEU A 72 15.50 -24.29 5.32
CA LEU A 72 16.87 -24.79 5.50
C LEU A 72 17.12 -24.88 7.00
N ARG A 73 17.19 -26.09 7.53
CA ARG A 73 17.29 -26.37 8.98
C ARG A 73 18.71 -26.80 9.36
N GLU A 74 18.96 -26.80 10.66
CA GLU A 74 20.20 -27.32 11.26
C GLU A 74 21.45 -26.58 10.75
N LEU A 75 21.33 -25.27 10.52
CA LEU A 75 22.44 -24.44 10.07
C LEU A 75 23.26 -23.96 11.27
N LEU A 76 24.58 -24.14 11.19
CA LEU A 76 25.49 -23.56 12.18
C LEU A 76 25.48 -22.02 12.08
N PRO A 77 25.72 -21.30 13.17
CA PRO A 77 25.89 -19.83 13.09
C PRO A 77 27.00 -19.46 12.11
N GLY A 78 26.73 -18.51 11.26
CA GLY A 78 27.65 -18.06 10.20
C GLY A 78 26.92 -17.48 9.00
N ASP A 79 27.67 -17.06 8.01
CA ASP A 79 27.16 -16.46 6.79
C ASP A 79 27.02 -17.49 5.67
N TYR A 80 25.87 -17.48 5.01
CA TYR A 80 25.53 -18.39 3.93
C TYR A 80 25.12 -17.62 2.68
N ASP A 81 25.79 -17.90 1.57
CA ASP A 81 25.38 -17.36 0.27
C ASP A 81 24.20 -18.16 -0.26
N ILE A 82 23.06 -17.52 -0.27
CA ILE A 82 21.81 -18.09 -0.80
C ILE A 82 21.58 -17.55 -2.21
N LYS A 83 21.31 -18.46 -3.14
CA LYS A 83 20.97 -18.14 -4.52
C LYS A 83 19.72 -18.88 -4.91
N ILE A 84 18.76 -18.17 -5.47
CA ILE A 84 17.48 -18.71 -5.95
C ILE A 84 17.41 -18.54 -7.47
N LYS A 85 17.02 -19.60 -8.17
CA LYS A 85 16.94 -19.65 -9.63
C LYS A 85 15.61 -20.21 -10.11
N LEU A 86 14.96 -19.47 -10.99
CA LEU A 86 13.80 -19.93 -11.73
C LEU A 86 13.99 -19.60 -13.22
N LYS A 87 13.64 -20.54 -14.09
CA LYS A 87 13.79 -20.35 -15.54
C LYS A 87 12.94 -19.17 -16.05
N GLY A 88 13.55 -18.21 -16.77
CA GLY A 88 12.89 -17.00 -17.25
C GLY A 88 12.91 -15.83 -16.26
N TYR A 89 13.51 -16.03 -15.10
CA TYR A 89 13.63 -15.02 -14.05
C TYR A 89 15.10 -14.75 -13.75
N ARG A 90 15.40 -13.54 -13.28
CA ARG A 90 16.73 -13.13 -12.82
C ARG A 90 17.06 -13.91 -11.53
N ASP A 91 18.33 -14.28 -11.41
CA ASP A 91 18.82 -14.91 -10.19
C ASP A 91 18.67 -13.95 -8.99
N TRP A 92 18.11 -14.43 -7.87
CA TRP A 92 18.13 -13.71 -6.61
C TRP A 92 19.28 -14.25 -5.77
N GLU A 93 20.12 -13.34 -5.25
CA GLU A 93 21.30 -13.69 -4.46
C GLU A 93 21.39 -12.81 -3.23
N ARG A 94 21.66 -13.44 -2.07
CA ARG A 94 21.87 -12.72 -0.82
C ARG A 94 22.75 -13.54 0.12
N THR A 95 23.69 -12.88 0.82
CA THR A 95 24.40 -13.46 1.96
C THR A 95 23.54 -13.30 3.20
N VAL A 96 23.21 -14.41 3.84
CA VAL A 96 22.33 -14.49 5.01
C VAL A 96 23.12 -14.88 6.23
N SER A 97 23.11 -14.05 7.27
CA SER A 97 23.76 -14.35 8.56
C SER A 97 22.80 -15.14 9.45
N VAL A 98 23.14 -16.37 9.74
CA VAL A 98 22.40 -17.26 10.65
C VAL A 98 22.94 -17.10 12.06
N LYS A 99 22.04 -16.82 13.02
CA LYS A 99 22.36 -16.72 14.46
C LYS A 99 21.80 -17.94 15.19
N GLU A 100 22.41 -18.26 16.34
CA GLU A 100 21.94 -19.31 17.22
C GLU A 100 20.47 -19.11 17.62
N GLU A 101 19.68 -20.17 17.55
CA GLU A 101 18.25 -20.22 17.92
C GLU A 101 17.34 -19.21 17.16
N LYS A 102 17.85 -18.60 16.08
CA LYS A 102 17.07 -17.64 15.30
C LYS A 102 16.74 -18.18 13.92
N ALA A 103 15.56 -17.80 13.45
CA ALA A 103 15.16 -17.96 12.06
C ALA A 103 15.53 -16.70 11.28
N ALA A 104 16.21 -16.86 10.16
CA ALA A 104 16.30 -15.82 9.14
C ALA A 104 15.13 -16.08 8.15
N VAL A 105 14.17 -15.16 8.10
CA VAL A 105 12.91 -15.36 7.38
C VAL A 105 12.85 -14.42 6.19
N PHE A 106 12.62 -14.99 5.01
CA PHE A 106 12.42 -14.29 3.74
C PHE A 106 11.16 -14.85 3.10
N GLU A 107 10.00 -14.30 3.48
CA GLU A 107 8.68 -14.81 3.05
C GLU A 107 8.17 -14.15 1.77
N SER A 108 8.73 -13.00 1.38
CA SER A 108 8.22 -12.20 0.27
C SER A 108 9.31 -11.89 -0.76
N ILE A 109 10.04 -12.93 -1.23
CA ILE A 109 11.03 -12.76 -2.29
C ILE A 109 10.31 -12.71 -3.64
N LEU A 110 10.27 -11.55 -4.28
CA LEU A 110 9.74 -11.40 -5.61
C LEU A 110 10.84 -11.66 -6.65
N LEU A 111 10.69 -12.72 -7.44
CA LEU A 111 11.59 -13.02 -8.55
C LEU A 111 11.20 -12.17 -9.77
N LEU A 112 12.14 -11.40 -10.28
CA LEU A 112 11.90 -10.50 -11.39
C LEU A 112 12.14 -11.23 -12.72
N PRO A 113 11.22 -11.16 -13.70
CA PRO A 113 11.41 -11.79 -14.99
C PRO A 113 12.60 -11.15 -15.75
N GLU A 114 13.24 -11.93 -16.62
CA GLU A 114 14.31 -11.43 -17.50
C GLU A 114 13.80 -10.37 -18.48
N SER A 115 12.54 -10.51 -18.90
CA SER A 115 11.86 -9.57 -19.79
C SER A 115 10.39 -9.40 -19.37
N TRP A 116 9.90 -8.17 -19.44
CA TRP A 116 8.52 -7.82 -19.08
C TRP A 116 7.64 -7.85 -20.33
N GLU A 117 6.58 -8.65 -20.27
CA GLU A 117 5.56 -8.65 -21.32
C GLU A 117 4.55 -7.53 -21.05
N LYS A 118 4.19 -6.82 -22.13
CA LYS A 118 3.18 -5.76 -22.09
C LYS A 118 2.06 -6.14 -23.02
N ASN A 119 0.86 -6.17 -22.48
CA ASN A 119 -0.34 -6.50 -23.23
C ASN A 119 -1.25 -5.27 -23.32
N ILE A 120 -2.14 -5.24 -24.30
CA ILE A 120 -3.20 -4.24 -24.38
C ILE A 120 -4.48 -4.86 -23.84
N SER A 121 -4.95 -4.34 -22.73
CA SER A 121 -6.19 -4.79 -22.07
C SER A 121 -7.42 -4.22 -22.77
N VAL A 122 -7.34 -2.93 -23.18
CA VAL A 122 -8.43 -2.26 -23.90
C VAL A 122 -7.86 -1.49 -25.06
N HIS A 123 -8.35 -1.79 -26.26
CA HIS A 123 -8.00 -1.04 -27.47
C HIS A 123 -8.73 0.30 -27.50
N GLY A 124 -8.03 1.39 -27.80
CA GLY A 124 -8.58 2.74 -27.87
C GLY A 124 -7.47 3.77 -28.10
N LYS A 125 -7.83 5.03 -27.98
CA LYS A 125 -6.90 6.18 -28.03
C LYS A 125 -6.93 6.97 -26.73
N PHE A 126 -6.87 6.24 -25.62
CA PHE A 126 -6.97 6.85 -24.28
C PHE A 126 -5.75 7.74 -23.99
N SER A 127 -6.00 8.93 -23.52
CA SER A 127 -5.01 9.92 -23.12
C SER A 127 -4.97 10.17 -21.61
N GLU A 128 -5.99 9.71 -20.88
CA GLU A 128 -6.12 9.87 -19.42
C GLU A 128 -6.71 8.62 -18.79
N MET A 129 -6.35 8.38 -17.54
CA MET A 129 -6.86 7.30 -16.71
C MET A 129 -7.16 7.83 -15.32
N ILE A 130 -8.40 7.64 -14.85
CA ILE A 130 -8.85 7.99 -13.51
C ILE A 130 -9.06 6.68 -12.75
N VAL A 131 -8.42 6.54 -11.61
CA VAL A 131 -8.57 5.39 -10.72
C VAL A 131 -9.71 5.66 -9.74
N LEU A 132 -10.58 4.69 -9.51
CA LEU A 132 -11.53 4.71 -8.42
C LEU A 132 -10.94 3.91 -7.25
N PRO A 133 -10.39 4.57 -6.22
CA PRO A 133 -9.69 3.89 -5.13
C PRO A 133 -10.60 2.89 -4.40
N GLY A 134 -10.02 1.79 -3.91
CA GLY A 134 -10.78 0.75 -3.20
C GLY A 134 -11.80 0.00 -4.06
N THR A 135 -11.79 0.18 -5.39
CA THR A 135 -12.64 -0.54 -6.35
C THR A 135 -11.81 -1.17 -7.47
N ASN A 136 -12.42 -2.04 -8.27
CA ASN A 136 -11.78 -2.65 -9.44
C ASN A 136 -11.87 -1.79 -10.71
N LEU A 137 -12.36 -0.55 -10.60
CA LEU A 137 -12.75 0.26 -11.74
C LEU A 137 -11.71 1.32 -12.10
N LEU A 138 -11.50 1.47 -13.39
CA LEU A 138 -10.78 2.58 -14.01
C LEU A 138 -11.73 3.32 -14.95
N ILE A 139 -11.59 4.63 -15.06
CA ILE A 139 -12.21 5.42 -16.12
C ILE A 139 -11.13 5.84 -17.10
N LEU A 140 -11.34 5.53 -18.37
CA LEU A 140 -10.43 5.81 -19.47
C LEU A 140 -11.05 6.89 -20.36
N SER A 141 -10.28 7.90 -20.74
CA SER A 141 -10.75 9.03 -21.53
C SER A 141 -10.01 9.12 -22.85
N GLU A 142 -10.72 9.12 -23.98
CA GLU A 142 -10.14 9.35 -25.30
C GLU A 142 -10.00 10.84 -25.64
N SER A 143 -10.84 11.68 -25.05
CA SER A 143 -10.82 13.13 -25.18
C SER A 143 -11.34 13.79 -23.91
N ASP A 144 -11.39 15.13 -23.90
CA ASP A 144 -11.98 15.90 -22.81
C ASP A 144 -13.53 15.91 -22.82
N LYS A 145 -14.20 15.24 -23.76
CA LYS A 145 -15.67 15.12 -23.79
C LYS A 145 -16.13 13.95 -22.91
N LEU A 146 -17.15 14.18 -22.07
CA LEU A 146 -17.71 13.13 -21.22
C LEU A 146 -18.22 11.91 -22.00
N GLY A 147 -18.66 12.10 -23.24
CA GLY A 147 -19.10 11.01 -24.13
C GLY A 147 -18.01 10.04 -24.52
N ASP A 148 -16.76 10.44 -24.42
CA ASP A 148 -15.58 9.67 -24.80
C ASP A 148 -14.90 9.00 -23.58
N HIS A 149 -15.64 8.93 -22.45
CA HIS A 149 -15.19 8.24 -21.25
C HIS A 149 -15.76 6.82 -21.20
N MET A 150 -14.91 5.87 -20.85
CA MET A 150 -15.21 4.44 -20.74
C MET A 150 -14.82 3.94 -19.34
N VAL A 151 -15.62 3.08 -18.76
CA VAL A 151 -15.30 2.34 -17.53
C VAL A 151 -14.66 1.01 -17.89
N TYR A 152 -13.65 0.61 -17.17
CA TYR A 152 -13.00 -0.70 -17.27
C TYR A 152 -12.91 -1.36 -15.89
N ASP A 153 -13.46 -2.58 -15.78
CA ASP A 153 -13.33 -3.44 -14.61
C ASP A 153 -12.11 -4.36 -14.81
N ARG A 154 -11.07 -4.16 -14.00
CA ARG A 154 -9.78 -4.85 -14.09
C ARG A 154 -9.86 -6.34 -13.75
N VAL A 155 -10.78 -6.73 -12.88
CA VAL A 155 -10.94 -8.12 -12.43
C VAL A 155 -11.81 -8.91 -13.41
N LYS A 156 -12.89 -8.30 -13.90
CA LYS A 156 -13.79 -8.93 -14.88
C LYS A 156 -13.28 -8.80 -16.33
N GLU A 157 -12.29 -7.95 -16.56
CA GLU A 157 -11.72 -7.62 -17.88
C GLU A 157 -12.82 -7.16 -18.89
N LYS A 158 -13.75 -6.33 -18.38
CA LYS A 158 -14.88 -5.79 -19.14
C LYS A 158 -14.84 -4.28 -19.18
N SER A 159 -15.29 -3.71 -20.29
CA SER A 159 -15.43 -2.28 -20.48
C SER A 159 -16.82 -1.90 -20.97
N TRP A 160 -17.29 -0.72 -20.56
CA TRP A 160 -18.56 -0.14 -21.00
C TRP A 160 -18.47 1.40 -20.97
N PRO A 161 -19.30 2.11 -21.77
CA PRO A 161 -19.29 3.57 -21.77
C PRO A 161 -19.75 4.15 -20.42
N LEU A 162 -19.15 5.26 -19.99
CA LEU A 162 -19.56 5.97 -18.79
C LEU A 162 -20.98 6.56 -18.95
N LEU A 163 -21.31 7.05 -20.13
CA LEU A 163 -22.61 7.62 -20.48
C LEU A 163 -23.34 6.77 -21.51
N GLU A 164 -24.65 6.63 -21.35
CA GLU A 164 -25.51 6.00 -22.36
C GLU A 164 -25.47 6.73 -23.71
N ALA A 165 -25.76 6.00 -24.79
CA ALA A 165 -25.71 6.51 -26.16
C ALA A 165 -26.56 7.76 -26.39
N ALA A 166 -27.71 7.85 -25.73
CA ALA A 166 -28.67 8.95 -25.84
C ALA A 166 -28.46 10.13 -24.88
N SER A 167 -27.39 10.08 -24.04
CA SER A 167 -27.16 11.11 -23.02
C SER A 167 -26.81 12.47 -23.64
N SER A 168 -27.49 13.52 -23.19
CA SER A 168 -27.22 14.91 -23.56
C SER A 168 -25.91 15.44 -22.98
N LEU A 169 -25.33 14.73 -22.01
CA LEU A 169 -24.08 15.13 -21.31
C LEU A 169 -22.83 14.83 -22.12
N LYS A 170 -22.93 14.12 -23.25
CA LYS A 170 -21.78 13.68 -24.03
C LYS A 170 -20.86 14.81 -24.50
N GLU A 171 -21.44 15.94 -24.86
CA GLU A 171 -20.70 17.09 -25.38
C GLU A 171 -20.14 17.98 -24.26
N HIS A 172 -20.42 17.68 -22.97
CA HIS A 172 -19.83 18.41 -21.86
C HIS A 172 -18.33 18.13 -21.79
N LYS A 173 -17.56 19.20 -21.59
CA LYS A 173 -16.11 19.11 -21.46
C LYS A 173 -15.75 18.75 -20.03
N TYR A 174 -15.05 17.62 -19.83
CA TYR A 174 -14.47 17.21 -18.55
C TYR A 174 -13.40 18.22 -18.11
N LEU A 175 -13.44 18.64 -16.86
CA LEU A 175 -12.46 19.56 -16.25
C LEU A 175 -11.67 18.88 -15.12
N SER A 176 -12.36 18.21 -14.22
CA SER A 176 -11.76 17.52 -13.08
C SER A 176 -12.76 16.55 -12.43
N SER A 177 -12.29 15.75 -11.50
CA SER A 177 -13.19 14.89 -10.71
C SER A 177 -12.65 14.68 -9.30
N PHE A 178 -13.57 14.28 -8.41
CA PHE A 178 -13.28 13.73 -7.08
C PHE A 178 -13.81 12.31 -7.04
N THR A 179 -13.01 11.39 -6.52
CA THR A 179 -13.36 9.97 -6.44
C THR A 179 -13.66 9.59 -5.00
N SER A 180 -14.64 8.71 -4.80
CA SER A 180 -14.87 8.05 -3.53
C SER A 180 -13.76 7.03 -3.25
N ASP A 181 -13.54 6.71 -2.00
CA ASP A 181 -12.68 5.62 -1.56
C ASP A 181 -13.56 4.44 -1.14
N GLY A 182 -13.33 3.27 -1.75
CA GLY A 182 -14.07 2.04 -1.47
C GLY A 182 -15.49 1.94 -2.06
N ASP A 183 -15.96 2.97 -2.79
CA ASP A 183 -17.28 2.99 -3.44
C ASP A 183 -17.14 3.43 -4.91
N PRO A 184 -17.86 2.83 -5.85
CA PRO A 184 -17.78 3.17 -7.28
C PRO A 184 -18.49 4.49 -7.64
N SER A 185 -18.30 5.52 -6.83
CA SER A 185 -18.88 6.85 -7.04
C SER A 185 -17.83 7.90 -7.39
N ILE A 186 -18.19 8.82 -8.26
CA ILE A 186 -17.33 9.92 -8.70
C ILE A 186 -18.17 11.20 -8.87
N LEU A 187 -17.65 12.33 -8.43
CA LEU A 187 -18.16 13.66 -8.73
C LEU A 187 -17.34 14.25 -9.88
N VAL A 188 -17.97 14.45 -11.00
CA VAL A 188 -17.36 15.01 -12.20
C VAL A 188 -17.70 16.48 -12.31
N HIS A 189 -16.70 17.32 -12.48
CA HIS A 189 -16.80 18.72 -12.82
C HIS A 189 -16.61 18.87 -14.33
N ALA A 190 -17.56 19.49 -14.99
CA ALA A 190 -17.56 19.63 -16.44
C ALA A 190 -17.99 21.04 -16.86
N ALA A 191 -17.58 21.48 -18.05
CA ALA A 191 -18.03 22.69 -18.68
C ALA A 191 -19.08 22.43 -19.73
N ALA A 192 -20.15 23.21 -19.72
CA ALA A 192 -21.18 23.26 -20.73
C ALA A 192 -21.23 24.66 -21.38
N GLU A 193 -22.01 24.83 -22.44
CA GLU A 193 -22.18 26.15 -23.10
C GLU A 193 -22.65 27.25 -22.13
N ARG A 194 -23.38 26.90 -21.07
CA ARG A 194 -23.98 27.83 -20.10
C ARG A 194 -23.21 27.98 -18.80
N GLY A 195 -22.02 27.40 -18.68
CA GLY A 195 -21.20 27.46 -17.49
C GLY A 195 -20.70 26.11 -17.00
N GLU A 196 -20.15 26.12 -15.80
CA GLU A 196 -19.64 24.89 -15.17
C GLU A 196 -20.78 24.09 -14.52
N THR A 197 -20.66 22.78 -14.56
CA THR A 197 -21.66 21.83 -14.05
C THR A 197 -21.02 20.72 -13.26
N TYR A 198 -21.73 20.14 -12.32
CA TYR A 198 -21.28 19.03 -11.49
C TYR A 198 -22.25 17.87 -11.60
N PHE A 199 -21.72 16.70 -11.90
CA PHE A 199 -22.46 15.46 -12.03
C PHE A 199 -21.93 14.41 -11.06
N TRP A 200 -22.80 13.85 -10.26
CA TRP A 200 -22.50 12.69 -9.46
C TRP A 200 -22.83 11.42 -10.24
N PHE A 201 -21.87 10.52 -10.34
CA PHE A 201 -22.04 9.21 -10.93
C PHE A 201 -21.89 8.14 -9.86
N HIS A 202 -22.75 7.13 -9.91
CA HIS A 202 -22.54 5.85 -9.26
C HIS A 202 -22.44 4.79 -10.35
N ILE A 203 -21.27 4.13 -10.41
CA ILE A 203 -20.89 3.27 -11.52
C ILE A 203 -21.27 1.84 -11.20
N LYS A 204 -22.09 1.23 -12.06
CA LYS A 204 -22.51 -0.15 -11.97
C LYS A 204 -22.52 -0.77 -13.35
N GLU A 205 -22.03 -2.02 -13.47
CA GLU A 205 -22.04 -2.75 -14.74
C GLU A 205 -23.46 -2.78 -15.33
N GLY A 206 -23.61 -2.24 -16.55
CA GLY A 206 -24.85 -2.20 -17.30
C GLY A 206 -25.84 -1.09 -16.96
N GLU A 207 -25.64 -0.33 -15.87
CA GLU A 207 -26.58 0.74 -15.47
C GLU A 207 -25.87 1.79 -14.57
N ASN A 208 -25.14 2.71 -15.19
CA ASN A 208 -24.57 3.83 -14.46
C ASN A 208 -25.68 4.84 -14.08
N THR A 209 -25.72 5.22 -12.82
CA THR A 209 -26.61 6.29 -12.36
C THR A 209 -25.92 7.63 -12.46
N VAL A 210 -26.58 8.64 -13.03
CA VAL A 210 -26.06 10.02 -13.09
C VAL A 210 -27.08 10.99 -12.53
N LYS A 211 -26.62 11.94 -11.72
CA LYS A 211 -27.45 13.03 -11.18
C LYS A 211 -26.74 14.38 -11.37
N ASP A 212 -27.48 15.38 -11.86
CA ASP A 212 -27.03 16.76 -11.85
C ASP A 212 -27.10 17.32 -10.42
N VAL A 213 -25.95 17.69 -9.91
CA VAL A 213 -25.77 18.23 -8.55
C VAL A 213 -25.19 19.64 -8.56
N THR A 214 -25.16 20.28 -9.72
CA THR A 214 -24.59 21.63 -9.97
C THR A 214 -25.05 22.66 -8.95
N ARG A 215 -26.31 22.62 -8.55
CA ARG A 215 -26.88 23.57 -7.59
C ARG A 215 -26.20 23.59 -6.22
N PHE A 216 -25.54 22.49 -5.84
CA PHE A 216 -24.83 22.36 -4.57
C PHE A 216 -23.39 22.86 -4.61
N PHE A 217 -22.92 23.26 -5.78
CA PHE A 217 -21.55 23.72 -5.99
C PHE A 217 -21.51 25.14 -6.61
N PRO A 218 -22.06 26.15 -5.91
CA PRO A 218 -22.02 27.53 -6.38
C PRO A 218 -20.58 28.08 -6.44
N VAL A 219 -19.67 27.47 -5.68
CA VAL A 219 -18.23 27.72 -5.69
C VAL A 219 -17.52 26.38 -5.91
N ARG A 220 -16.40 26.41 -6.65
CA ARG A 220 -15.60 25.19 -6.87
C ARG A 220 -15.10 24.64 -5.54
N PRO A 221 -15.36 23.36 -5.22
CA PRO A 221 -14.89 22.76 -4.00
C PRO A 221 -13.37 22.56 -4.04
N SER A 222 -12.69 22.81 -2.93
CA SER A 222 -11.28 22.51 -2.73
C SER A 222 -11.05 21.04 -2.34
N ASP A 223 -12.03 20.43 -1.67
CA ASP A 223 -11.99 19.03 -1.28
C ASP A 223 -13.41 18.45 -1.22
N VAL A 224 -13.54 17.17 -1.59
CA VAL A 224 -14.81 16.42 -1.55
C VAL A 224 -14.52 15.02 -1.04
N LYS A 225 -15.24 14.60 0.02
CA LYS A 225 -15.11 13.27 0.60
C LYS A 225 -16.47 12.64 0.81
N TRP A 226 -16.53 11.34 0.58
CA TRP A 226 -17.71 10.51 0.84
C TRP A 226 -17.70 10.00 2.27
N THR A 227 -18.89 9.78 2.81
CA THR A 227 -19.06 9.10 4.07
C THR A 227 -18.83 7.60 3.86
N PRO A 228 -17.92 6.96 4.59
CA PRO A 228 -17.70 5.52 4.46
C PRO A 228 -19.00 4.71 4.65
N GLY A 229 -19.29 3.79 3.73
CA GLY A 229 -20.50 2.99 3.74
C GLY A 229 -21.80 3.69 3.32
N HIS A 230 -21.75 4.99 2.97
CA HIS A 230 -22.89 5.79 2.55
C HIS A 230 -22.55 6.61 1.29
N PRO A 231 -22.60 6.02 0.09
CA PRO A 231 -22.19 6.67 -1.16
C PRO A 231 -23.02 7.89 -1.53
N ASP A 232 -24.22 8.00 -0.99
CA ASP A 232 -25.14 9.15 -1.21
C ASP A 232 -24.80 10.36 -0.32
N TYR A 233 -23.97 10.21 0.73
CA TYR A 233 -23.59 11.31 1.62
C TYR A 233 -22.18 11.81 1.30
N ILE A 234 -22.11 13.09 0.94
CA ILE A 234 -20.87 13.77 0.53
C ILE A 234 -20.67 14.99 1.41
N PHE A 235 -19.43 15.20 1.82
CA PHE A 235 -18.97 16.45 2.40
C PHE A 235 -18.13 17.19 1.36
N SER A 236 -18.39 18.50 1.21
CA SER A 236 -17.61 19.34 0.30
C SER A 236 -17.12 20.60 0.99
N LEU A 237 -15.84 20.87 0.87
CA LEU A 237 -15.23 22.12 1.34
C LEU A 237 -15.26 23.15 0.22
N GLN A 238 -16.07 24.18 0.41
CA GLN A 238 -16.23 25.26 -0.55
C GLN A 238 -15.90 26.59 0.16
N ASP A 239 -14.88 27.28 -0.33
CA ASP A 239 -14.32 28.45 0.31
C ASP A 239 -13.92 28.14 1.77
N ARG A 240 -14.39 28.41 2.79
CA ARG A 240 -14.07 27.97 4.17
C ARG A 240 -15.26 27.30 4.87
N TYR A 241 -16.20 26.83 4.07
CA TYR A 241 -17.43 26.21 4.58
C TYR A 241 -17.46 24.73 4.20
N LEU A 242 -17.62 23.89 5.18
CA LEU A 242 -17.92 22.48 4.96
C LEU A 242 -19.43 22.34 4.79
N ASN A 243 -19.86 21.87 3.64
CA ASN A 243 -21.26 21.55 3.33
C ASN A 243 -21.47 20.05 3.39
N ARG A 244 -22.65 19.62 3.83
CA ARG A 244 -23.08 18.21 3.79
C ARG A 244 -24.18 18.04 2.75
N LEU A 245 -24.03 17.10 1.85
CA LEU A 245 -24.95 16.81 0.76
C LEU A 245 -25.55 15.41 0.93
N ASP A 246 -26.86 15.29 0.74
CA ASP A 246 -27.55 14.03 0.56
C ASP A 246 -27.99 13.94 -0.91
N ILE A 247 -27.25 13.20 -1.69
CA ILE A 247 -27.47 13.04 -3.13
C ILE A 247 -28.78 12.29 -3.41
N LYS A 248 -29.15 11.34 -2.54
CA LYS A 248 -30.39 10.56 -2.70
C LYS A 248 -31.62 11.41 -2.44
N ALA A 249 -31.65 12.11 -1.33
CA ALA A 249 -32.73 13.02 -0.99
C ALA A 249 -32.70 14.31 -1.83
N GLY A 250 -31.60 14.63 -2.47
CA GLY A 250 -31.40 15.89 -3.19
C GLY A 250 -31.44 17.09 -2.25
N SER A 251 -30.93 16.94 -1.03
CA SER A 251 -30.90 17.99 -0.01
C SER A 251 -29.47 18.37 0.37
N GLU A 252 -29.33 19.60 0.87
CA GLU A 252 -28.06 20.16 1.32
C GLU A 252 -28.24 20.76 2.71
N TYR A 253 -27.21 20.59 3.52
CA TYR A 253 -26.99 21.33 4.75
C TYR A 253 -25.81 22.30 4.51
N PRO A 254 -26.08 23.52 3.98
CA PRO A 254 -25.04 24.47 3.67
C PRO A 254 -24.42 25.04 4.94
N ARG A 255 -23.11 25.32 4.88
CA ARG A 255 -22.35 25.85 6.02
C ARG A 255 -22.52 24.98 7.28
N TYR A 256 -22.47 23.66 7.08
CA TYR A 256 -22.57 22.68 8.15
C TYR A 256 -21.51 22.94 9.23
N ILE A 257 -20.27 23.31 8.81
CA ILE A 257 -19.21 23.80 9.67
C ILE A 257 -18.54 24.99 8.98
N GLU A 258 -18.24 26.04 9.75
CA GLU A 258 -17.61 27.26 9.25
C GLU A 258 -16.14 27.35 9.64
N ASN A 259 -15.38 28.19 8.94
CA ASN A 259 -13.97 28.47 9.19
C ASN A 259 -13.06 27.23 9.13
N VAL A 260 -13.24 26.40 8.07
CA VAL A 260 -12.53 25.14 7.86
C VAL A 260 -11.36 25.34 6.91
N LYS A 261 -10.16 24.89 7.31
CA LYS A 261 -8.95 24.77 6.46
C LYS A 261 -8.83 23.37 5.84
N GLY A 262 -9.33 22.36 6.53
CA GLY A 262 -9.27 20.97 6.08
C GLY A 262 -10.11 20.07 6.97
N TYR A 263 -10.47 18.91 6.42
CA TYR A 263 -11.24 17.92 7.17
C TYR A 263 -10.88 16.50 6.77
N GLY A 264 -11.09 15.59 7.69
CA GLY A 264 -10.98 14.15 7.49
C GLY A 264 -12.21 13.43 8.01
N ILE A 265 -12.47 12.25 7.47
CA ILE A 265 -13.58 11.40 7.89
C ILE A 265 -13.00 10.07 8.37
N TYR A 266 -13.43 9.64 9.55
CA TYR A 266 -13.10 8.32 10.08
C TYR A 266 -14.35 7.70 10.68
N LYS A 267 -14.83 6.61 10.10
CA LYS A 267 -16.09 5.96 10.45
C LYS A 267 -17.25 6.98 10.40
N GLU A 268 -17.94 7.22 11.51
CA GLU A 268 -19.07 8.16 11.65
C GLU A 268 -18.65 9.52 12.28
N GLU A 269 -17.37 9.81 12.32
CA GLU A 269 -16.83 11.05 12.87
C GLU A 269 -16.17 11.92 11.79
N ILE A 270 -16.39 13.24 11.87
CA ILE A 270 -15.67 14.24 11.09
C ILE A 270 -14.63 14.88 11.97
N TYR A 271 -13.43 15.00 11.46
CA TYR A 271 -12.33 15.72 12.07
C TYR A 271 -12.08 16.98 11.27
N VAL A 272 -12.01 18.12 11.93
CA VAL A 272 -11.94 19.44 11.29
C VAL A 272 -10.76 20.21 11.81
N LEU A 273 -9.96 20.76 10.90
CA LEU A 273 -8.96 21.77 11.18
C LEU A 273 -9.56 23.16 10.88
N GLY A 274 -9.72 23.97 11.92
CA GLY A 274 -10.24 25.31 11.85
C GLY A 274 -9.20 26.30 11.31
N THR A 275 -9.67 27.47 10.89
CA THR A 275 -8.79 28.60 10.47
C THR A 275 -7.97 29.19 11.62
N ASP A 276 -8.34 28.91 12.84
CA ASP A 276 -7.65 29.28 14.10
C ASP A 276 -6.68 28.18 14.58
N ASP A 277 -6.42 27.17 13.70
CA ASP A 277 -5.58 26.00 13.99
C ASP A 277 -6.13 25.10 15.11
N THR A 278 -7.39 25.25 15.51
CA THR A 278 -8.05 24.26 16.37
C THR A 278 -8.40 23.03 15.58
N PHE A 279 -8.17 21.86 16.18
CA PHE A 279 -8.54 20.58 15.61
C PHE A 279 -9.64 19.96 16.46
N THR A 280 -10.80 19.78 15.84
CA THR A 280 -12.01 19.29 16.50
C THR A 280 -12.53 18.05 15.84
N LYS A 281 -13.32 17.25 16.55
CA LYS A 281 -14.09 16.14 15.97
C LYS A 281 -15.54 16.21 16.41
N MET A 282 -16.43 15.70 15.58
CA MET A 282 -17.86 15.58 15.86
C MET A 282 -18.47 14.39 15.13
N GLY A 283 -19.57 13.87 15.65
CA GLY A 283 -20.37 12.87 14.97
C GLY A 283 -21.26 13.49 13.87
N PHE A 284 -21.58 12.72 12.83
CA PHE A 284 -22.39 13.20 11.70
C PHE A 284 -23.81 13.69 12.11
N ASP A 285 -24.42 13.07 13.11
CA ASP A 285 -25.82 13.32 13.49
C ASP A 285 -25.99 14.43 14.54
N LYS A 286 -24.90 15.00 15.01
CA LYS A 286 -24.92 16.02 16.06
C LYS A 286 -24.12 17.26 15.69
N PRO A 287 -24.61 18.06 14.74
CA PRO A 287 -23.98 19.33 14.43
C PRO A 287 -24.05 20.24 15.66
N GLY A 288 -22.89 20.72 16.13
CA GLY A 288 -22.79 21.62 17.28
C GLY A 288 -22.40 20.99 18.61
N GLU A 289 -22.36 19.66 18.75
CA GLU A 289 -21.65 18.98 19.85
C GLU A 289 -20.18 18.80 19.47
N GLU A 290 -19.40 19.86 19.47
CA GLU A 290 -17.96 19.80 19.22
C GLU A 290 -17.27 19.12 20.41
N ILE A 291 -16.63 17.98 20.15
CA ILE A 291 -15.68 17.41 21.10
C ILE A 291 -14.31 17.97 20.71
N ILE A 292 -13.79 18.93 21.47
CA ILE A 292 -12.43 19.44 21.29
C ILE A 292 -11.45 18.29 21.49
N VAL A 293 -10.89 17.78 20.41
CA VAL A 293 -9.99 16.62 20.45
C VAL A 293 -8.62 17.00 21.01
N LYS A 294 -8.18 18.20 20.83
CA LYS A 294 -7.00 18.86 21.36
C LYS A 294 -6.65 20.02 20.44
N LYS A 295 -6.33 21.15 20.99
CA LYS A 295 -5.59 22.15 20.23
C LYS A 295 -4.27 21.49 19.84
N ILE A 296 -4.02 21.30 18.56
CA ILE A 296 -2.71 20.87 18.10
C ILE A 296 -1.81 22.09 18.26
N ASP A 297 -1.21 22.24 19.43
CA ASP A 297 -0.34 23.35 19.73
C ASP A 297 0.80 23.38 18.69
N ASN A 298 1.04 24.55 18.10
CA ASN A 298 2.09 24.84 17.10
C ASN A 298 1.92 24.26 15.68
N VAL A 299 0.74 23.88 15.24
CA VAL A 299 0.50 23.55 13.82
C VAL A 299 0.79 24.77 12.93
N SER A 300 0.44 25.96 13.38
CA SER A 300 0.68 27.22 12.66
C SER A 300 2.17 27.52 12.39
N SER A 301 3.10 27.05 13.21
CA SER A 301 4.53 27.22 12.98
C SER A 301 5.09 26.25 11.93
N ILE A 302 4.43 25.12 11.74
CA ILE A 302 4.81 24.07 10.78
C ILE A 302 4.12 24.33 9.43
N PHE A 303 2.89 24.84 9.46
CA PHE A 303 2.03 25.08 8.30
C PHE A 303 1.78 26.58 8.03
N SER A 304 2.80 27.38 8.06
CA SER A 304 2.67 28.82 7.77
C SER A 304 2.37 29.04 6.28
N GLY A 305 1.13 29.36 5.95
CA GLY A 305 0.76 29.92 4.65
C GLY A 305 -0.22 29.12 3.79
N GLU A 306 -0.52 27.89 4.12
CA GLU A 306 -1.48 27.09 3.37
C GLU A 306 -2.92 27.41 3.79
N GLU A 307 -3.78 27.59 2.80
CA GLU A 307 -5.22 27.82 3.03
C GLU A 307 -6.02 26.52 3.11
N HIS A 308 -5.45 25.40 2.65
CA HIS A 308 -6.15 24.10 2.57
C HIS A 308 -5.21 22.93 2.86
N TYR A 309 -5.72 21.97 3.66
CA TYR A 309 -5.05 20.71 3.99
C TYR A 309 -5.93 19.53 3.67
N ASN A 310 -5.37 18.54 2.98
CA ASN A 310 -5.98 17.22 2.89
C ASN A 310 -5.66 16.44 4.17
N ILE A 311 -6.69 16.05 4.91
CA ILE A 311 -6.56 15.30 6.16
C ILE A 311 -6.98 13.85 5.91
N LYS A 312 -6.07 12.91 6.15
CA LYS A 312 -6.32 11.47 6.14
C LYS A 312 -6.25 10.92 7.56
N ILE A 313 -7.15 10.00 7.90
CA ILE A 313 -7.23 9.37 9.23
C ILE A 313 -7.31 7.86 9.02
N PRO A 314 -6.16 7.18 8.88
CA PRO A 314 -6.11 5.73 8.70
C PRO A 314 -6.65 4.97 9.90
N GLU A 315 -6.40 5.48 11.11
CA GLU A 315 -6.90 4.95 12.36
C GLU A 315 -7.17 6.08 13.38
N LYS A 316 -7.90 5.79 14.44
CA LYS A 316 -8.43 6.78 15.39
C LYS A 316 -7.39 7.78 15.91
N ASP A 317 -6.16 7.33 16.15
CA ASP A 317 -5.11 8.13 16.79
C ASP A 317 -3.98 8.51 15.82
N LEU A 318 -4.12 8.18 14.52
CA LEU A 318 -3.19 8.53 13.47
C LEU A 318 -3.82 9.50 12.49
N ILE A 319 -3.29 10.72 12.45
CA ILE A 319 -3.80 11.80 11.62
C ILE A 319 -2.67 12.31 10.73
N LEU A 320 -2.93 12.36 9.44
CA LEU A 320 -2.01 12.83 8.42
C LEU A 320 -2.55 14.13 7.82
N PHE A 321 -1.80 15.22 7.94
CA PHE A 321 -2.11 16.50 7.32
C PHE A 321 -1.17 16.69 6.14
N ILE A 322 -1.73 16.90 4.97
CA ILE A 322 -0.98 17.05 3.71
C ILE A 322 -1.36 18.40 3.10
N GLY A 323 -0.41 19.29 3.05
CA GLY A 323 -0.55 20.59 2.40
C GLY A 323 -0.35 20.53 0.89
N ALA A 324 -0.91 21.47 0.14
CA ALA A 324 -0.80 21.52 -1.31
C ALA A 324 0.64 21.84 -1.78
N GLY A 325 1.45 22.48 -0.94
CA GLY A 325 2.88 22.76 -1.18
C GLY A 325 3.81 21.57 -0.88
N GLY A 326 3.26 20.46 -0.40
CA GLY A 326 4.03 19.27 -0.03
C GLY A 326 4.45 19.23 1.44
N GLU A 327 3.82 20.02 2.28
CA GLU A 327 3.97 19.92 3.73
C GLU A 327 3.26 18.67 4.23
N LEU A 328 3.95 17.89 5.06
CA LEU A 328 3.41 16.71 5.71
C LEU A 328 3.55 16.84 7.22
N LEU A 329 2.44 16.66 7.94
CA LEU A 329 2.46 16.40 9.38
C LEU A 329 1.81 15.05 9.66
N VAL A 330 2.56 14.17 10.30
CA VAL A 330 2.06 12.92 10.88
C VAL A 330 1.92 13.12 12.38
N ASN A 331 0.69 13.01 12.88
CA ASN A 331 0.38 13.15 14.31
C ASN A 331 -0.15 11.80 14.82
N LYS A 332 0.73 11.07 15.52
CA LYS A 332 0.40 9.86 16.28
C LYS A 332 0.94 10.08 17.70
N LEU A 333 0.08 10.45 18.63
CA LEU A 333 0.49 10.77 20.01
C LEU A 333 1.17 9.56 20.70
N PRO A 334 2.30 9.77 21.42
CA PRO A 334 2.92 11.07 21.75
C PRO A 334 3.82 11.66 20.66
N TYR A 335 4.00 10.99 19.54
CA TYR A 335 4.95 11.36 18.50
C TYR A 335 4.36 12.28 17.45
N ARG A 336 5.18 13.20 16.96
CA ARG A 336 4.89 14.05 15.81
C ARG A 336 6.07 14.02 14.87
N PHE A 337 5.77 13.94 13.59
CA PHE A 337 6.74 14.06 12.52
C PHE A 337 6.26 15.09 11.52
N ALA A 338 7.15 15.99 11.11
CA ALA A 338 6.88 16.98 10.07
C ALA A 338 7.97 16.96 9.00
N ASP A 339 7.58 17.14 7.74
CA ASP A 339 8.49 17.21 6.60
C ASP A 339 7.91 18.10 5.50
N GLU A 340 8.77 18.56 4.58
CA GLU A 340 8.42 19.43 3.46
C GLU A 340 8.87 18.83 2.12
N GLY A 341 8.25 19.28 1.03
CA GLY A 341 8.56 18.81 -0.32
C GLY A 341 8.14 17.37 -0.58
N VAL A 342 7.18 16.87 0.19
CA VAL A 342 6.58 15.54 0.01
C VAL A 342 5.65 15.57 -1.19
N LEU A 343 5.85 14.68 -2.15
CA LEU A 343 5.01 14.53 -3.34
C LEU A 343 3.88 13.54 -3.12
N GLY A 344 4.05 12.61 -2.19
CA GLY A 344 2.99 11.68 -1.85
C GLY A 344 3.37 10.77 -0.70
N ILE A 345 2.35 10.09 -0.22
CA ILE A 345 2.43 9.11 0.86
C ILE A 345 1.55 7.91 0.55
N GLU A 346 1.96 6.74 1.02
CA GLU A 346 1.15 5.53 1.03
C GLU A 346 1.28 4.83 2.38
N MET A 347 0.15 4.37 2.91
CA MET A 347 0.14 3.64 4.18
C MET A 347 0.43 2.17 3.94
N TYR A 348 1.21 1.57 4.82
CA TYR A 348 1.30 0.12 4.90
C TYR A 348 -0.04 -0.47 5.36
N SER A 349 -0.32 -1.70 4.96
CA SER A 349 -1.57 -2.40 5.28
C SER A 349 -1.83 -2.54 6.79
N ASP A 350 -0.76 -2.62 7.59
CA ASP A 350 -0.82 -2.69 9.05
C ASP A 350 -0.94 -1.33 9.76
N ASN A 351 -0.94 -0.21 9.02
CA ASN A 351 -0.92 1.18 9.51
C ASN A 351 0.24 1.53 10.45
N LYS A 352 1.28 0.69 10.50
CA LYS A 352 2.44 0.93 11.38
C LYS A 352 3.56 1.69 10.69
N LYS A 353 3.54 1.77 9.37
CA LYS A 353 4.54 2.46 8.56
C LYS A 353 3.89 3.33 7.51
N VAL A 354 4.61 4.37 7.11
CA VAL A 354 4.23 5.27 6.00
C VAL A 354 5.36 5.30 5.00
N LEU A 355 5.06 4.94 3.75
CA LEU A 355 5.93 5.22 2.63
C LEU A 355 5.78 6.70 2.27
N ILE A 356 6.90 7.40 2.16
CA ILE A 356 6.96 8.83 1.85
C ILE A 356 7.89 9.00 0.65
N TRP A 357 7.50 9.79 -0.33
CA TRP A 357 8.42 10.11 -1.42
C TRP A 357 8.48 11.59 -1.72
N LYS A 358 9.66 12.01 -2.11
CA LYS A 358 10.00 13.31 -2.66
C LYS A 358 10.48 13.14 -4.09
N LYS A 359 10.80 14.22 -4.75
CA LYS A 359 11.27 14.20 -6.15
C LYS A 359 12.51 13.32 -6.36
N ASP A 360 13.40 13.25 -5.38
CA ASP A 360 14.72 12.63 -5.46
C ASP A 360 14.91 11.39 -4.58
N ARG A 361 13.95 11.08 -3.70
CA ARG A 361 14.11 10.02 -2.70
C ARG A 361 12.81 9.37 -2.27
N ILE A 362 12.92 8.15 -1.75
CA ILE A 362 11.83 7.37 -1.15
C ILE A 362 12.28 6.92 0.23
N GLY A 363 11.41 7.05 1.21
CA GLY A 363 11.70 6.68 2.59
C GLY A 363 10.51 6.07 3.30
N ILE A 364 10.79 5.46 4.43
CA ILE A 364 9.82 4.79 5.29
C ILE A 364 9.88 5.45 6.66
N LEU A 365 8.74 5.92 7.12
CA LEU A 365 8.52 6.39 8.49
C LEU A 365 7.90 5.26 9.29
N ASP A 366 8.60 4.78 10.31
CA ASP A 366 8.11 3.76 11.25
C ASP A 366 7.31 4.44 12.36
N LEU A 367 6.07 3.98 12.56
CA LEU A 367 5.13 4.47 13.58
C LEU A 367 4.90 3.46 14.70
N ASP A 368 5.66 2.35 14.73
CA ASP A 368 5.51 1.30 15.75
C ASP A 368 6.09 1.75 17.10
N GLU A 369 5.21 1.86 18.10
CA GLU A 369 5.56 2.31 19.45
C GLU A 369 6.56 1.40 20.16
N GLU A 370 6.54 0.08 19.87
CA GLU A 370 7.47 -0.87 20.48
C GLU A 370 8.90 -0.64 20.01
N ARG A 371 9.09 -0.19 18.78
CA ARG A 371 10.41 0.15 18.25
C ARG A 371 10.89 1.52 18.70
N ILE A 372 9.99 2.48 18.81
CA ILE A 372 10.31 3.84 19.28
C ILE A 372 10.62 3.83 20.79
N GLY A 373 9.95 2.97 21.57
CA GLY A 373 10.16 2.85 23.02
C GLY A 373 11.36 2.01 23.47
N SER A 374 11.98 1.23 22.58
CA SER A 374 13.12 0.37 22.89
C SER A 374 14.50 1.04 22.72
N VAL A 375 14.55 2.20 22.08
CA VAL A 375 15.75 3.02 21.97
C VAL A 375 15.63 4.15 23.00
N GLU A 376 16.61 4.21 23.89
CA GLU A 376 16.73 5.21 24.96
C GLU A 376 16.22 6.59 24.53
N LEU A 377 15.13 7.04 25.20
CA LEU A 377 14.70 8.42 25.40
C LEU A 377 15.30 9.47 24.43
N GLU A 378 14.46 10.07 23.57
CA GLU A 378 14.70 11.33 22.83
C GLU A 378 14.93 11.26 21.31
N GLN A 379 14.78 10.14 20.62
CA GLN A 379 14.78 10.22 19.15
C GLN A 379 13.37 10.46 18.61
N GLU A 380 13.17 11.64 18.00
CA GLU A 380 12.00 11.93 17.20
C GLU A 380 11.88 10.91 16.05
N PRO A 381 10.67 10.52 15.64
CA PRO A 381 10.48 9.66 14.48
C PRO A 381 11.24 10.24 13.27
N SER A 382 12.05 9.45 12.64
CA SER A 382 12.81 9.86 11.46
C SER A 382 12.52 8.97 10.27
N VAL A 383 12.52 9.54 9.07
CA VAL A 383 12.35 8.78 7.84
C VAL A 383 13.64 8.01 7.54
N ASN A 384 13.51 6.70 7.42
CA ASN A 384 14.57 5.88 6.84
C ASN A 384 14.53 6.00 5.31
N TRP A 385 15.47 6.74 4.71
CA TRP A 385 15.55 6.92 3.27
C TRP A 385 16.16 5.69 2.61
N VAL A 386 15.30 4.82 2.05
CA VAL A 386 15.69 3.56 1.40
C VAL A 386 16.16 3.73 -0.05
N TYR A 387 15.85 4.87 -0.67
CA TYR A 387 16.32 5.24 -2.01
C TYR A 387 16.55 6.75 -2.11
N THR A 388 17.72 7.17 -2.62
CA THR A 388 18.14 8.57 -2.67
C THR A 388 18.72 9.02 -4.02
N LYS A 389 18.51 8.20 -5.06
CA LYS A 389 19.08 8.43 -6.41
C LYS A 389 18.03 8.82 -7.46
N GLY A 390 16.83 9.19 -7.01
CA GLY A 390 15.74 9.62 -7.87
C GLY A 390 16.07 10.94 -8.60
N ARG A 391 15.47 11.12 -9.76
CA ARG A 391 15.57 12.36 -10.55
C ARG A 391 14.26 13.11 -10.61
N ASN A 392 13.17 12.38 -10.76
CA ASN A 392 11.80 12.90 -10.83
C ASN A 392 10.81 11.81 -10.48
N ILE A 393 10.82 11.38 -9.22
CA ILE A 393 9.89 10.37 -8.71
C ILE A 393 8.51 11.00 -8.68
N GLU A 394 7.58 10.47 -9.47
CA GLU A 394 6.22 11.01 -9.60
C GLU A 394 5.20 10.19 -8.81
N GLN A 395 5.37 8.87 -8.79
CA GLN A 395 4.44 7.93 -8.16
C GLN A 395 5.21 6.78 -7.52
N CYS A 396 4.72 6.32 -6.36
CA CYS A 396 5.17 5.10 -5.70
C CYS A 396 3.96 4.25 -5.33
N PHE A 397 4.15 2.93 -5.30
CA PHE A 397 3.14 1.95 -4.91
C PHE A 397 3.79 0.89 -4.03
N LEU A 398 3.21 0.63 -2.87
CA LEU A 398 3.52 -0.56 -2.10
C LEU A 398 2.93 -1.77 -2.82
N ILE A 399 3.70 -2.82 -2.97
CA ILE A 399 3.29 -4.01 -3.70
C ILE A 399 3.74 -5.29 -2.99
N TYR A 400 3.05 -6.37 -3.27
CA TYR A 400 3.38 -7.70 -2.79
C TYR A 400 3.53 -7.73 -1.26
N ASP A 401 2.39 -7.54 -0.56
CA ASP A 401 2.31 -7.51 0.92
C ASP A 401 3.30 -6.49 1.53
N ASP A 402 3.29 -5.27 0.97
CA ASP A 402 4.14 -4.15 1.40
C ASP A 402 5.66 -4.43 1.41
N SER A 403 6.09 -5.53 0.79
CA SER A 403 7.49 -5.95 0.79
C SER A 403 8.35 -5.27 -0.26
N HIS A 404 7.73 -4.69 -1.28
CA HIS A 404 8.41 -4.01 -2.38
C HIS A 404 7.76 -2.65 -2.68
N VAL A 405 8.55 -1.77 -3.27
CA VAL A 405 8.08 -0.49 -3.81
C VAL A 405 8.24 -0.49 -5.32
N LEU A 406 7.12 -0.32 -6.02
CA LEU A 406 7.10 -0.03 -7.45
C LEU A 406 7.02 1.49 -7.62
N PHE A 407 7.92 2.11 -8.37
CA PHE A 407 7.94 3.56 -8.49
C PHE A 407 8.27 4.04 -9.91
N LEU A 408 7.69 5.18 -10.26
CA LEU A 408 7.94 5.86 -11.52
C LEU A 408 8.93 7.02 -11.31
N ASP A 409 10.13 6.89 -11.88
CA ASP A 409 11.12 7.99 -11.92
C ASP A 409 11.23 8.50 -13.37
N GLY A 410 10.62 9.66 -13.61
CA GLY A 410 10.45 10.24 -14.93
C GLY A 410 9.60 9.35 -15.84
N LYS A 411 10.24 8.66 -16.77
CA LYS A 411 9.57 7.73 -17.71
C LYS A 411 9.86 6.26 -17.41
N THR A 412 10.63 5.97 -16.38
CA THR A 412 11.08 4.61 -16.12
C THR A 412 10.44 4.07 -14.85
N LEU A 413 9.83 2.92 -14.98
CA LEU A 413 9.28 2.17 -13.86
C LEU A 413 10.37 1.30 -13.26
N PHE A 414 10.55 1.41 -11.96
CA PHE A 414 11.50 0.65 -11.16
C PHE A 414 10.78 -0.11 -10.06
N ILE A 415 11.42 -1.16 -9.57
CA ILE A 415 11.00 -1.94 -8.42
C ILE A 415 12.17 -2.14 -7.48
N MET A 416 11.92 -2.09 -6.18
CA MET A 416 12.92 -2.38 -5.15
C MET A 416 12.27 -3.07 -3.95
N PRO A 417 13.00 -3.95 -3.23
CA PRO A 417 12.55 -4.45 -1.94
C PRO A 417 12.61 -3.33 -0.88
N VAL A 418 11.68 -3.38 0.08
CA VAL A 418 11.62 -2.43 1.20
C VAL A 418 12.79 -2.62 2.17
N ASP A 419 13.16 -3.88 2.43
CA ASP A 419 14.23 -4.26 3.38
C ASP A 419 15.61 -4.34 2.71
N GLY A 420 15.82 -3.67 1.59
CA GLY A 420 17.12 -3.63 0.90
C GLY A 420 18.12 -2.77 1.64
N ASP A 421 19.36 -3.27 1.80
CA ASP A 421 20.50 -2.45 2.16
C ASP A 421 20.73 -1.36 1.10
N ASP A 422 21.18 -0.20 1.49
CA ASP A 422 21.31 1.11 0.81
C ASP A 422 21.52 1.17 -0.73
N ASP A 423 21.86 0.11 -1.44
CA ASP A 423 22.10 0.10 -2.89
C ASP A 423 21.72 -1.22 -3.61
N GLY A 424 21.29 -2.23 -2.87
CA GLY A 424 21.19 -3.59 -3.40
C GLY A 424 19.76 -4.02 -3.73
N GLY A 425 19.23 -3.66 -4.87
CA GLY A 425 17.97 -4.27 -5.28
C GLY A 425 17.07 -3.45 -6.18
N VAL A 426 17.43 -2.21 -6.50
CA VAL A 426 16.64 -1.43 -7.46
C VAL A 426 16.79 -2.04 -8.86
N SER A 427 15.69 -2.49 -9.40
CA SER A 427 15.63 -3.11 -10.72
C SER A 427 14.73 -2.32 -11.64
N LYS A 428 15.20 -2.10 -12.86
CA LYS A 428 14.38 -1.51 -13.91
C LYS A 428 13.34 -2.52 -14.37
N VAL A 429 12.07 -2.10 -14.37
CA VAL A 429 10.96 -2.84 -14.94
C VAL A 429 10.93 -2.55 -16.46
N PHE A 430 10.51 -1.37 -16.86
CA PHE A 430 10.58 -0.91 -18.24
C PHE A 430 10.53 0.62 -18.32
N THR A 431 10.79 1.14 -19.53
CA THR A 431 10.65 2.56 -19.82
C THR A 431 9.41 2.80 -20.66
N LEU A 432 8.62 3.79 -20.26
CA LEU A 432 7.49 4.31 -21.01
C LEU A 432 8.00 5.26 -22.10
N LYS A 433 7.27 5.38 -23.19
CA LYS A 433 7.69 6.25 -24.31
C LYS A 433 7.66 7.71 -23.95
N GLU A 434 6.68 8.11 -23.13
CA GLU A 434 6.41 9.50 -22.72
C GLU A 434 5.75 9.55 -21.35
N LYS A 435 5.33 10.74 -20.91
CA LYS A 435 4.50 10.88 -19.70
C LYS A 435 3.27 9.98 -19.82
N SER A 436 3.01 9.22 -18.77
CA SER A 436 1.95 8.21 -18.74
C SER A 436 1.26 8.22 -17.39
N TYR A 437 -0.02 7.93 -17.39
CA TYR A 437 -0.76 7.60 -16.16
C TYR A 437 -0.47 6.16 -15.82
N VAL A 438 0.00 5.91 -14.61
CA VAL A 438 0.38 4.56 -14.14
C VAL A 438 -0.41 4.24 -12.88
N TYR A 439 -0.88 3.02 -12.76
CA TYR A 439 -1.55 2.51 -11.57
C TYR A 439 -1.23 1.04 -11.37
N TYR A 440 -0.84 0.67 -10.16
CA TYR A 440 -0.69 -0.73 -9.77
C TYR A 440 -1.95 -1.21 -9.05
N SER A 441 -2.37 -2.43 -9.33
CA SER A 441 -3.51 -3.09 -8.68
C SER A 441 -3.05 -4.33 -7.94
N GLU A 442 -3.18 -4.32 -6.62
CA GLU A 442 -2.86 -5.47 -5.78
C GLU A 442 -3.74 -6.68 -6.12
N ASP A 443 -5.04 -6.47 -6.39
CA ASP A 443 -6.00 -7.54 -6.73
C ASP A 443 -5.59 -8.36 -7.96
N THR A 444 -4.92 -7.73 -8.92
CA THR A 444 -4.53 -8.38 -10.18
C THR A 444 -3.03 -8.63 -10.29
N GLY A 445 -2.21 -8.04 -9.41
CA GLY A 445 -0.75 -8.06 -9.49
C GLY A 445 -0.18 -7.33 -10.70
N LYS A 446 -1.01 -6.52 -11.38
CA LYS A 446 -0.65 -5.88 -12.65
C LYS A 446 -0.48 -4.37 -12.48
N VAL A 447 0.44 -3.81 -13.26
CA VAL A 447 0.51 -2.37 -13.50
C VAL A 447 -0.25 -2.04 -14.79
N TYR A 448 -1.14 -1.06 -14.70
CA TYR A 448 -1.90 -0.51 -15.81
C TYR A 448 -1.34 0.86 -16.19
N PHE A 449 -1.26 1.15 -17.47
CA PHE A 449 -0.77 2.45 -17.92
C PHE A 449 -1.37 2.90 -19.24
N VAL A 450 -1.56 4.21 -19.35
CA VAL A 450 -2.04 4.92 -20.53
C VAL A 450 -1.02 5.99 -20.88
N GLN A 451 -0.66 6.11 -22.17
CA GLN A 451 0.26 7.13 -22.66
C GLN A 451 -0.49 8.44 -22.95
N ALA A 452 0.04 9.58 -22.51
CA ALA A 452 -0.64 10.87 -22.70
C ALA A 452 -0.85 11.27 -24.16
N SER A 453 -0.05 10.74 -25.12
CA SER A 453 -0.25 10.94 -26.56
C SER A 453 -1.41 10.14 -27.14
N GLY A 454 -2.06 9.33 -26.34
CA GLY A 454 -3.13 8.43 -26.75
C GLY A 454 -2.63 7.02 -27.11
N GLY A 455 -3.42 6.04 -26.73
CA GLY A 455 -3.14 4.61 -26.96
C GLY A 455 -4.11 3.73 -26.22
N GLY A 456 -4.04 2.42 -26.42
CA GLY A 456 -4.80 1.45 -25.64
C GLY A 456 -4.36 1.45 -24.17
N LEU A 457 -5.25 1.03 -23.28
CA LEU A 457 -4.85 0.67 -21.92
C LEU A 457 -3.91 -0.51 -21.99
N SER A 458 -2.70 -0.31 -21.55
CA SER A 458 -1.67 -1.35 -21.50
C SER A 458 -1.52 -1.87 -20.08
N GLU A 459 -1.14 -3.14 -19.96
CA GLU A 459 -0.85 -3.80 -18.70
C GLU A 459 0.44 -4.60 -18.73
N ALA A 460 1.05 -4.80 -17.58
CA ALA A 460 2.14 -5.75 -17.37
C ALA A 460 1.97 -6.40 -15.98
N GLU A 461 2.14 -7.71 -15.93
CA GLU A 461 2.11 -8.46 -14.66
C GLU A 461 3.40 -8.20 -13.90
N ILE A 462 3.29 -7.71 -12.66
CA ILE A 462 4.40 -7.44 -11.75
C ILE A 462 4.52 -8.55 -10.71
N VAL A 463 3.39 -8.90 -10.10
CA VAL A 463 3.30 -10.01 -9.15
C VAL A 463 2.46 -11.12 -9.79
N PRO A 464 2.98 -12.35 -9.89
CA PRO A 464 2.22 -13.46 -10.48
C PRO A 464 0.92 -13.72 -9.73
N LYS A 465 -0.17 -13.89 -10.48
CA LYS A 465 -1.52 -14.08 -9.90
C LYS A 465 -1.59 -15.27 -8.94
N GLU A 466 -0.86 -16.36 -9.22
CA GLU A 466 -0.82 -17.55 -8.35
C GLU A 466 -0.27 -17.21 -6.96
N SER A 467 0.69 -16.29 -6.90
CA SER A 467 1.30 -15.84 -5.63
C SER A 467 0.35 -14.98 -4.80
N LEU A 468 -0.53 -14.20 -5.43
CA LEU A 468 -1.55 -13.40 -4.73
C LEU A 468 -2.59 -14.29 -4.02
N ILE A 469 -2.99 -15.39 -4.64
CA ILE A 469 -3.94 -16.34 -4.04
C ILE A 469 -3.35 -16.98 -2.78
N HIS A 470 -2.06 -17.27 -2.81
CA HIS A 470 -1.36 -17.86 -1.65
C HIS A 470 -1.30 -16.89 -0.46
N MET A 471 -1.10 -15.60 -0.73
CA MET A 471 -1.10 -14.55 0.29
C MET A 471 -2.47 -14.43 0.98
N THR A 472 -3.55 -14.38 0.23
CA THR A 472 -4.92 -14.29 0.77
C THR A 472 -5.23 -15.47 1.71
N ILE A 473 -4.77 -16.69 1.38
CA ILE A 473 -4.96 -17.87 2.24
C ILE A 473 -4.16 -17.75 3.55
N LEU A 474 -2.94 -17.21 3.49
CA LEU A 474 -2.10 -16.99 4.68
C LEU A 474 -2.67 -15.92 5.60
N GLU A 475 -3.22 -14.84 5.05
CA GLU A 475 -3.89 -13.78 5.81
C GLU A 475 -5.14 -14.30 6.52
N ASP A 476 -5.98 -15.10 5.85
CA ASP A 476 -7.13 -15.72 6.47
C ASP A 476 -6.73 -16.63 7.63
N GLN A 477 -5.68 -17.44 7.48
CA GLN A 477 -5.16 -18.28 8.54
C GLN A 477 -4.58 -17.50 9.72
N ARG A 478 -3.87 -16.37 9.45
CA ARG A 478 -3.38 -15.48 10.52
C ARG A 478 -4.52 -14.82 11.27
N SER A 479 -5.56 -14.38 10.56
CA SER A 479 -6.74 -13.76 11.18
C SER A 479 -7.55 -14.72 12.05
N GLU A 480 -7.59 -16.00 11.73
CA GLU A 480 -8.22 -17.04 12.55
C GLU A 480 -7.44 -17.35 13.83
N VAL A 481 -6.10 -17.35 13.75
CA VAL A 481 -5.21 -17.54 14.92
C VAL A 481 -5.29 -16.39 15.91
N ILE A 482 -5.49 -15.16 15.44
CA ILE A 482 -5.64 -13.95 16.31
C ILE A 482 -7.03 -13.91 16.97
N ARG A 483 -8.04 -14.56 16.38
CA ARG A 483 -9.41 -14.64 16.94
C ARG A 483 -9.66 -15.81 17.88
N SER A 484 -8.76 -16.78 17.95
CA SER A 484 -8.77 -17.92 18.87
C SER A 484 -7.93 -17.64 20.12
#